data_217fcff4e777f2f28ee1c6fd897663fb
#
_entry.id   217fcff4e777f2f28ee1c6fd897663fb
#
_cell.length_a   1.000
_cell.length_b   1.000
_cell.length_c   1.000
_cell.angle_alpha   90.00
_cell.angle_beta   90.00
_cell.angle_gamma   90.00
#
_symmetry.space_group_name_H-M   'P 1'
#
loop_
_entity.id
_entity.type
_entity.pdbx_description
1 polymer ?
#
loop_
_entity_poly.entity_id
_entity_poly.type
_entity_poly.pdbx_seq_one_letter_code
_entity_poly.pdbx_strand_id
1 'polypeptide(L)'
;TVELAKACEESPGAFHDVSFGAQELEELRYASLLHDFGKVSVREEVLLKANKLFPWELERIEWRFRVATVQAELEWMVRGAPGEFVDEQLQEDLELVRRMNSPGYRFGEQDVHALRVLAQRWLLSQDEPVVSNEEITRLCIPRGSLDAEERREIERHVEHTYQFLKCIPWTDGLAK
;
A
#
# COMPACT_ATOMS: atom_id res chain seq x y z
N THR A 1 21.74 -4.87 -15.16
CA THR A 1 22.82 -5.51 -14.36
C THR A 1 23.95 -5.98 -15.25
N VAL A 2 23.72 -6.84 -16.27
CA VAL A 2 24.78 -7.38 -17.17
C VAL A 2 25.53 -6.26 -17.91
N GLU A 3 24.81 -5.27 -18.47
CA GLU A 3 25.43 -4.12 -19.15
C GLU A 3 26.27 -3.25 -18.19
N LEU A 4 25.88 -3.18 -16.92
CA LEU A 4 26.68 -2.49 -15.90
C LEU A 4 27.98 -3.26 -15.61
N ALA A 5 27.92 -4.60 -15.51
CA ALA A 5 29.10 -5.44 -15.31
C ALA A 5 30.12 -5.27 -16.47
N LYS A 6 29.65 -5.28 -17.72
CA LYS A 6 30.49 -5.00 -18.89
C LYS A 6 31.09 -3.58 -18.88
N ALA A 7 30.28 -2.58 -18.50
CA ALA A 7 30.73 -1.20 -18.40
C ALA A 7 31.79 -1.02 -17.28
N CYS A 8 31.75 -1.81 -16.21
CA CYS A 8 32.80 -1.83 -15.19
C CYS A 8 34.14 -2.37 -15.75
N GLU A 9 34.10 -3.45 -16.56
CA GLU A 9 35.30 -3.99 -17.23
C GLU A 9 35.98 -2.96 -18.18
N GLU A 10 35.16 -2.20 -18.90
CA GLU A 10 35.64 -1.20 -19.87
C GLU A 10 36.06 0.12 -19.20
N SER A 11 35.82 0.27 -17.90
CA SER A 11 36.10 1.54 -17.19
C SER A 11 37.57 1.70 -16.81
N PRO A 12 38.25 2.78 -17.24
CA PRO A 12 39.62 3.02 -16.85
C PRO A 12 39.81 3.53 -15.41
N GLY A 13 38.75 3.50 -14.59
CA GLY A 13 38.70 4.08 -13.25
C GLY A 13 38.80 3.08 -12.12
N ALA A 14 38.00 3.29 -11.06
CA ALA A 14 38.04 2.54 -9.81
C ALA A 14 37.73 1.04 -9.95
N PHE A 15 37.18 0.58 -11.08
CA PHE A 15 36.75 -0.79 -11.33
C PHE A 15 37.60 -1.55 -12.35
N HIS A 16 38.79 -1.00 -12.72
CA HIS A 16 39.65 -1.61 -13.74
C HIS A 16 40.15 -3.02 -13.40
N ASP A 17 40.15 -3.39 -12.10
CA ASP A 17 40.54 -4.73 -11.62
C ASP A 17 39.37 -5.71 -11.58
N VAL A 18 38.16 -5.26 -11.91
CA VAL A 18 36.95 -6.09 -11.90
C VAL A 18 36.73 -6.66 -13.31
N SER A 19 36.83 -7.98 -13.46
CA SER A 19 36.51 -8.68 -14.70
C SER A 19 35.49 -9.80 -14.44
N PHE A 20 34.64 -10.02 -15.41
CA PHE A 20 33.64 -11.07 -15.36
C PHE A 20 33.85 -12.07 -16.50
N GLY A 21 34.13 -13.32 -16.20
CA GLY A 21 34.17 -14.37 -17.19
C GLY A 21 32.79 -14.60 -17.86
N ALA A 22 32.79 -15.23 -19.03
CA ALA A 22 31.54 -15.48 -19.75
C ALA A 22 30.50 -16.25 -18.91
N GLN A 23 30.95 -17.19 -18.08
CA GLN A 23 30.09 -17.93 -17.16
C GLN A 23 29.51 -17.03 -16.06
N GLU A 24 30.31 -16.13 -15.48
CA GLU A 24 29.88 -15.20 -14.45
C GLU A 24 28.86 -14.19 -14.97
N LEU A 25 29.03 -13.74 -16.22
CA LEU A 25 28.04 -12.89 -16.89
C LEU A 25 26.72 -13.61 -17.14
N GLU A 26 26.76 -14.91 -17.47
CA GLU A 26 25.57 -15.74 -17.63
C GLU A 26 24.88 -15.98 -16.28
N GLU A 27 25.61 -16.33 -15.24
CA GLU A 27 25.09 -16.45 -13.86
C GLU A 27 24.45 -15.15 -13.39
N LEU A 28 25.09 -14.00 -13.62
CA LEU A 28 24.59 -12.67 -13.30
C LEU A 28 23.30 -12.35 -14.08
N ARG A 29 23.22 -12.76 -15.34
CA ARG A 29 22.03 -12.64 -16.17
C ARG A 29 20.85 -13.41 -15.59
N TYR A 30 21.03 -14.69 -15.27
CA TYR A 30 19.96 -15.52 -14.67
C TYR A 30 19.57 -15.01 -13.29
N ALA A 31 20.52 -14.66 -12.44
CA ALA A 31 20.25 -14.05 -11.14
C ALA A 31 19.40 -12.77 -11.27
N SER A 32 19.74 -11.90 -12.25
CA SER A 32 19.00 -10.67 -12.51
C SER A 32 17.60 -10.89 -13.07
N LEU A 33 17.38 -11.95 -13.80
CA LEU A 33 16.06 -12.30 -14.36
C LEU A 33 15.15 -12.95 -13.32
N LEU A 34 15.71 -13.76 -12.44
CA LEU A 34 14.96 -14.64 -11.55
C LEU A 34 14.83 -14.12 -10.11
N HIS A 35 15.60 -13.08 -9.72
CA HIS A 35 15.64 -12.58 -8.34
C HIS A 35 14.25 -12.23 -7.76
N ASP A 36 13.33 -11.80 -8.62
CA ASP A 36 11.99 -11.36 -8.26
C ASP A 36 10.89 -12.36 -8.66
N PHE A 37 11.27 -13.55 -9.14
CA PHE A 37 10.29 -14.53 -9.64
C PHE A 37 9.21 -14.88 -8.61
N GLY A 38 9.58 -14.94 -7.35
CA GLY A 38 8.64 -15.21 -6.25
C GLY A 38 7.51 -14.18 -6.08
N LYS A 39 7.62 -12.99 -6.71
CA LYS A 39 6.52 -12.01 -6.73
C LYS A 39 5.24 -12.52 -7.41
N VAL A 40 5.36 -13.58 -8.25
CA VAL A 40 4.19 -14.26 -8.83
C VAL A 40 3.25 -14.85 -7.77
N SER A 41 3.75 -15.11 -6.57
CA SER A 41 2.96 -15.62 -5.44
C SER A 41 2.33 -14.52 -4.57
N VAL A 42 2.67 -13.27 -4.81
CA VAL A 42 2.11 -12.11 -4.09
C VAL A 42 0.83 -11.65 -4.79
N ARG A 43 -0.20 -11.30 -4.02
CA ARG A 43 -1.44 -10.76 -4.61
C ARG A 43 -1.15 -9.48 -5.40
N GLU A 44 -1.66 -9.45 -6.64
CA GLU A 44 -1.46 -8.31 -7.54
C GLU A 44 -1.94 -6.99 -6.91
N GLU A 45 -3.08 -7.00 -6.23
CA GLU A 45 -3.63 -5.83 -5.55
C GLU A 45 -2.70 -5.25 -4.48
N VAL A 46 -1.89 -6.10 -3.81
CA VAL A 46 -0.91 -5.68 -2.81
C VAL A 46 0.32 -5.08 -3.49
N LEU A 47 0.78 -5.68 -4.60
CA LEU A 47 1.90 -5.16 -5.39
C LEU A 47 1.60 -3.81 -6.02
N LEU A 48 0.34 -3.57 -6.41
CA LEU A 48 -0.10 -2.34 -7.07
C LEU A 48 -0.70 -1.30 -6.11
N LYS A 49 -0.70 -1.58 -4.81
CA LYS A 49 -1.35 -0.73 -3.79
C LYS A 49 -0.69 0.64 -3.69
N ALA A 50 -1.35 1.66 -4.26
CA ALA A 50 -0.86 3.04 -4.30
C ALA A 50 -1.14 3.82 -3.02
N ASN A 51 -2.24 3.53 -2.31
CA ASN A 51 -2.71 4.23 -1.13
C ASN A 51 -2.83 3.28 0.08
N LYS A 52 -3.01 3.83 1.29
CA LYS A 52 -3.10 3.03 2.53
C LYS A 52 -4.34 2.14 2.57
N LEU A 53 -5.47 2.62 2.03
CA LEU A 53 -6.67 1.82 1.78
C LEU A 53 -6.67 1.34 0.32
N PHE A 54 -7.26 0.19 0.07
CA PHE A 54 -7.60 -0.23 -1.28
C PHE A 54 -8.70 0.66 -1.86
N PRO A 55 -8.82 0.79 -3.19
CA PRO A 55 -9.85 1.63 -3.82
C PRO A 55 -11.27 1.32 -3.33
N TRP A 56 -11.62 0.05 -3.21
CA TRP A 56 -12.95 -0.37 -2.74
C TRP A 56 -13.21 -0.08 -1.26
N GLU A 57 -12.16 -0.01 -0.43
CA GLU A 57 -12.28 0.37 0.98
C GLU A 57 -12.60 1.86 1.11
N LEU A 58 -11.89 2.70 0.35
CA LEU A 58 -12.17 4.14 0.31
C LEU A 58 -13.58 4.40 -0.24
N GLU A 59 -13.95 3.73 -1.34
CA GLU A 59 -15.30 3.85 -1.91
C GLU A 59 -16.38 3.46 -0.90
N ARG A 60 -16.18 2.38 -0.14
CA ARG A 60 -17.10 1.95 0.92
C ARG A 60 -17.23 3.01 2.02
N ILE A 61 -16.13 3.65 2.43
CA ILE A 61 -16.15 4.76 3.38
C ILE A 61 -16.94 5.93 2.79
N GLU A 62 -16.68 6.32 1.55
CA GLU A 62 -17.40 7.41 0.87
C GLU A 62 -18.91 7.14 0.80
N TRP A 63 -19.33 5.91 0.54
CA TRP A 63 -20.73 5.51 0.60
C TRP A 63 -21.33 5.65 1.99
N ARG A 64 -20.61 5.27 3.04
CA ARG A 64 -21.07 5.46 4.42
C ARG A 64 -21.22 6.94 4.78
N PHE A 65 -20.30 7.79 4.33
CA PHE A 65 -20.44 9.24 4.50
C PHE A 65 -21.68 9.78 3.78
N ARG A 66 -21.97 9.33 2.57
CA ARG A 66 -23.22 9.71 1.86
C ARG A 66 -24.47 9.30 2.64
N VAL A 67 -24.49 8.10 3.19
CA VAL A 67 -25.62 7.64 4.03
C VAL A 67 -25.73 8.52 5.27
N ALA A 68 -24.64 8.83 5.97
CA ALA A 68 -24.63 9.72 7.12
C ALA A 68 -25.16 11.13 6.77
N THR A 69 -24.78 11.68 5.60
CA THR A 69 -25.31 12.96 5.11
C THR A 69 -26.83 12.91 4.95
N VAL A 70 -27.37 11.86 4.30
CA VAL A 70 -28.82 11.72 4.10
C VAL A 70 -29.55 11.57 5.45
N GLN A 71 -28.98 10.83 6.39
CA GLN A 71 -29.55 10.70 7.74
C GLN A 71 -29.59 12.03 8.47
N ALA A 72 -28.50 12.78 8.44
CA ALA A 72 -28.43 14.10 9.05
C ALA A 72 -29.41 15.10 8.42
N GLU A 73 -29.56 15.08 7.08
CA GLU A 73 -30.53 15.89 6.36
C GLU A 73 -31.98 15.52 6.74
N LEU A 74 -32.32 14.24 6.81
CA LEU A 74 -33.63 13.78 7.27
C LEU A 74 -33.94 14.22 8.71
N GLU A 75 -32.99 14.09 9.62
CA GLU A 75 -33.15 14.57 10.99
C GLU A 75 -33.37 16.08 11.06
N TRP A 76 -32.63 16.84 10.22
CA TRP A 76 -32.79 18.30 10.13
C TRP A 76 -34.19 18.66 9.64
N MET A 77 -34.71 17.99 8.60
CA MET A 77 -36.06 18.20 8.10
C MET A 77 -37.13 17.86 9.14
N VAL A 78 -36.97 16.72 9.84
CA VAL A 78 -37.92 16.27 10.88
C VAL A 78 -37.98 17.27 12.05
N ARG A 79 -36.87 17.88 12.39
CA ARG A 79 -36.79 18.91 13.43
C ARG A 79 -37.41 20.26 13.00
N GLY A 80 -37.73 20.42 11.71
CA GLY A 80 -38.29 21.66 11.17
C GLY A 80 -37.33 22.84 11.25
N ALA A 81 -36.02 22.60 11.16
CA ALA A 81 -35.01 23.63 11.21
C ALA A 81 -35.11 24.54 9.97
N PRO A 82 -34.97 25.88 10.09
CA PRO A 82 -35.05 26.80 8.97
C PRO A 82 -33.76 26.82 8.16
N GLY A 83 -33.90 27.07 6.84
CA GLY A 83 -32.76 27.25 5.92
C GLY A 83 -32.44 26.01 5.09
N GLU A 84 -31.29 26.01 4.44
CA GLU A 84 -30.76 24.91 3.68
C GLU A 84 -29.84 24.02 4.56
N PHE A 85 -29.92 22.70 4.40
CA PHE A 85 -29.05 21.79 5.11
C PHE A 85 -27.64 21.88 4.51
N VAL A 86 -26.66 22.23 5.32
CA VAL A 86 -25.24 22.18 4.97
C VAL A 86 -24.50 21.50 6.12
N ASP A 87 -23.80 20.41 5.83
CA ASP A 87 -22.96 19.74 6.81
C ASP A 87 -21.47 19.87 6.42
N GLU A 88 -20.91 21.02 6.78
CA GLU A 88 -19.50 21.31 6.56
C GLU A 88 -18.59 20.31 7.30
N GLN A 89 -19.03 19.85 8.48
CA GLN A 89 -18.25 18.93 9.30
C GLN A 89 -18.11 17.54 8.65
N LEU A 90 -19.18 17.01 8.06
CA LEU A 90 -19.12 15.75 7.31
C LEU A 90 -18.16 15.83 6.11
N GLN A 91 -18.16 16.97 5.42
CA GLN A 91 -17.25 17.19 4.29
C GLN A 91 -15.80 17.29 4.75
N GLU A 92 -15.53 18.06 5.82
CA GLU A 92 -14.19 18.17 6.41
C GLU A 92 -13.66 16.82 6.91
N ASP A 93 -14.52 16.04 7.57
CA ASP A 93 -14.20 14.72 8.09
C ASP A 93 -13.88 13.73 6.95
N LEU A 94 -14.62 13.76 5.84
CA LEU A 94 -14.32 12.96 4.64
C LEU A 94 -13.00 13.38 3.98
N GLU A 95 -12.74 14.69 3.88
CA GLU A 95 -11.48 15.19 3.35
C GLU A 95 -10.27 14.81 4.23
N LEU A 96 -10.44 14.72 5.55
CA LEU A 96 -9.41 14.20 6.45
C LEU A 96 -9.09 12.74 6.12
N VAL A 97 -10.11 11.89 5.92
CA VAL A 97 -9.92 10.48 5.51
C VAL A 97 -9.14 10.39 4.20
N ARG A 98 -9.52 11.19 3.19
CA ARG A 98 -8.85 11.21 1.88
C ARG A 98 -7.39 11.63 1.99
N ARG A 99 -7.08 12.67 2.77
CA ARG A 99 -5.69 13.11 3.02
C ARG A 99 -4.87 12.03 3.71
N MET A 100 -5.43 11.42 4.78
CA MET A 100 -4.74 10.37 5.53
C MET A 100 -4.53 9.09 4.73
N ASN A 101 -5.35 8.84 3.71
CA ASN A 101 -5.18 7.70 2.80
C ASN A 101 -3.93 7.81 1.92
N SER A 102 -3.42 9.02 1.68
CA SER A 102 -2.20 9.21 0.90
C SER A 102 -0.95 8.72 1.66
N PRO A 103 -0.08 7.90 1.07
CA PRO A 103 1.14 7.40 1.72
C PRO A 103 2.17 8.51 1.98
N GLY A 104 2.07 9.64 1.27
CA GLY A 104 2.93 10.82 1.43
C GLY A 104 2.45 11.81 2.50
N TYR A 105 1.22 11.67 2.99
CA TYR A 105 0.68 12.57 4.00
C TYR A 105 1.31 12.29 5.37
N ARG A 106 1.90 13.33 5.97
CA ARG A 106 2.47 13.27 7.32
C ARG A 106 1.40 13.73 8.31
N PHE A 107 0.79 12.78 8.97
CA PHE A 107 -0.21 13.04 10.01
C PHE A 107 0.43 13.14 11.40
N GLY A 108 -0.25 13.88 12.29
CA GLY A 108 0.10 14.03 13.71
C GLY A 108 -0.91 13.38 14.64
N GLU A 109 -0.69 13.51 15.94
CA GLU A 109 -1.61 13.03 16.97
C GLU A 109 -3.01 13.65 16.85
N GLN A 110 -3.08 14.90 16.39
CA GLN A 110 -4.35 15.61 16.18
C GLN A 110 -5.19 14.95 15.07
N ASP A 111 -4.57 14.54 13.96
CA ASP A 111 -5.28 13.85 12.87
C ASP A 111 -5.81 12.49 13.32
N VAL A 112 -4.99 11.74 14.09
CA VAL A 112 -5.40 10.44 14.66
C VAL A 112 -6.56 10.61 15.65
N HIS A 113 -6.50 11.65 16.48
CA HIS A 113 -7.57 11.99 17.40
C HIS A 113 -8.86 12.37 16.63
N ALA A 114 -8.76 13.24 15.62
CA ALA A 114 -9.88 13.64 14.78
C ALA A 114 -10.54 12.44 14.08
N LEU A 115 -9.75 11.49 13.53
CA LEU A 115 -10.26 10.23 12.95
C LEU A 115 -11.07 9.40 13.96
N ARG A 116 -10.62 9.30 15.20
CA ARG A 116 -11.34 8.57 16.24
C ARG A 116 -12.62 9.28 16.65
N VAL A 117 -12.59 10.60 16.74
CA VAL A 117 -13.75 11.42 17.06
C VAL A 117 -14.82 11.31 15.97
N LEU A 118 -14.43 11.41 14.69
CA LEU A 118 -15.39 11.29 13.59
C LEU A 118 -16.05 9.90 13.55
N ALA A 119 -15.30 8.82 13.83
CA ALA A 119 -15.84 7.46 13.89
C ALA A 119 -16.85 7.26 15.04
N GLN A 120 -16.72 8.00 16.14
CA GLN A 120 -17.69 8.01 17.24
C GLN A 120 -18.88 8.93 16.97
N ARG A 121 -18.68 10.01 16.23
CA ARG A 121 -19.71 11.01 15.91
C ARG A 121 -20.71 10.49 14.88
N TRP A 122 -20.19 9.85 13.82
CA TRP A 122 -20.99 9.45 12.69
C TRP A 122 -21.21 7.92 12.70
N LEU A 123 -22.40 7.53 13.17
CA LEU A 123 -22.83 6.13 13.21
C LEU A 123 -24.01 5.94 12.24
N LEU A 124 -23.92 4.92 11.40
CA LEU A 124 -25.00 4.52 10.48
C LEU A 124 -26.08 3.72 11.19
N SER A 125 -25.68 2.99 12.24
CA SER A 125 -26.54 2.25 13.16
C SER A 125 -25.94 2.29 14.56
N GLN A 126 -26.53 1.57 15.52
CA GLN A 126 -26.07 1.61 16.93
C GLN A 126 -24.59 1.31 17.12
N ASP A 127 -23.96 0.50 16.22
CA ASP A 127 -22.59 0.04 16.36
C ASP A 127 -21.78 0.14 15.05
N GLU A 128 -22.29 0.78 14.00
CA GLU A 128 -21.62 0.86 12.71
C GLU A 128 -21.09 2.27 12.42
N PRO A 129 -19.78 2.54 12.65
CA PRO A 129 -19.21 3.83 12.36
C PRO A 129 -18.96 4.02 10.86
N VAL A 130 -18.92 5.28 10.41
CA VAL A 130 -18.54 5.63 9.02
C VAL A 130 -17.12 5.22 8.65
N VAL A 131 -16.21 5.12 9.65
CA VAL A 131 -14.85 4.59 9.50
C VAL A 131 -14.61 3.59 10.62
N SER A 132 -14.32 2.34 10.26
CA SER A 132 -14.07 1.26 11.21
C SER A 132 -12.70 1.35 11.89
N ASN A 133 -12.51 0.65 13.01
CA ASN A 133 -11.22 0.60 13.69
C ASN A 133 -10.09 0.01 12.83
N GLU A 134 -10.40 -0.94 11.95
CA GLU A 134 -9.43 -1.52 11.02
C GLU A 134 -9.00 -0.50 9.97
N GLU A 135 -9.96 0.25 9.42
CA GLU A 135 -9.71 1.33 8.46
C GLU A 135 -8.90 2.46 9.11
N ILE A 136 -9.21 2.84 10.35
CA ILE A 136 -8.40 3.80 11.13
C ILE A 136 -6.95 3.30 11.28
N THR A 137 -6.76 2.03 11.60
CA THR A 137 -5.43 1.44 11.76
C THR A 137 -4.62 1.53 10.46
N ARG A 138 -5.24 1.26 9.31
CA ARG A 138 -4.60 1.40 8.00
C ARG A 138 -4.30 2.86 7.64
N LEU A 139 -5.24 3.78 7.87
CA LEU A 139 -5.04 5.22 7.65
C LEU A 139 -3.88 5.77 8.50
N CYS A 140 -3.65 5.19 9.67
CA CYS A 140 -2.56 5.56 10.58
C CYS A 140 -1.22 4.86 10.28
N ILE A 141 -1.04 4.22 9.11
CA ILE A 141 0.27 3.72 8.68
C ILE A 141 1.24 4.91 8.53
N PRO A 142 2.37 4.92 9.26
CA PRO A 142 3.24 6.11 9.31
C PRO A 142 4.07 6.30 8.05
N ARG A 143 4.34 5.24 7.29
CA ARG A 143 5.16 5.26 6.07
C ARG A 143 4.68 4.26 5.04
N GLY A 144 4.48 4.74 3.81
CA GLY A 144 4.06 3.91 2.67
C GLY A 144 2.58 3.56 2.72
N SER A 145 2.18 2.62 1.88
CA SER A 145 0.79 2.20 1.67
C SER A 145 0.46 0.84 2.29
N LEU A 146 1.46 0.07 2.68
CA LEU A 146 1.33 -1.32 3.11
C LEU A 146 1.26 -1.45 4.63
N ASP A 147 0.31 -2.22 5.11
CA ASP A 147 0.29 -2.68 6.50
C ASP A 147 1.37 -3.74 6.77
N ALA A 148 1.47 -4.21 8.02
CA ALA A 148 2.50 -5.16 8.42
C ALA A 148 2.32 -6.56 7.80
N GLU A 149 1.08 -6.94 7.47
CA GLU A 149 0.77 -8.24 6.87
C GLU A 149 1.07 -8.21 5.37
N GLU A 150 0.60 -7.18 4.67
CA GLU A 150 0.88 -6.93 3.26
C GLU A 150 2.38 -6.82 2.98
N ARG A 151 3.11 -6.13 3.86
CA ARG A 151 4.58 -6.04 3.78
C ARG A 151 5.24 -7.40 3.90
N ARG A 152 4.84 -8.21 4.88
CA ARG A 152 5.34 -9.58 5.04
C ARG A 152 4.99 -10.47 3.86
N GLU A 153 3.82 -10.29 3.27
CA GLU A 153 3.43 -11.01 2.05
C GLU A 153 4.40 -10.70 0.91
N ILE A 154 4.74 -9.43 0.69
CA ILE A 154 5.73 -9.06 -0.32
C ILE A 154 7.12 -9.61 0.04
N GLU A 155 7.57 -9.48 1.30
CA GLU A 155 8.90 -9.94 1.73
C GLU A 155 9.10 -11.45 1.51
N ARG A 156 8.05 -12.26 1.64
CA ARG A 156 8.09 -13.72 1.36
C ARG A 156 8.43 -14.08 -0.07
N HIS A 157 8.33 -13.15 -1.03
CA HIS A 157 8.71 -13.46 -2.41
C HIS A 157 10.16 -13.95 -2.54
N VAL A 158 11.06 -13.50 -1.67
CA VAL A 158 12.46 -13.94 -1.65
C VAL A 158 12.55 -15.44 -1.33
N GLU A 159 11.79 -15.90 -0.33
CA GLU A 159 11.71 -17.32 0.03
C GLU A 159 11.09 -18.15 -1.11
N HIS A 160 10.01 -17.66 -1.71
CA HIS A 160 9.36 -18.33 -2.85
C HIS A 160 10.28 -18.39 -4.06
N THR A 161 11.04 -17.31 -4.36
CA THR A 161 12.08 -17.31 -5.39
C THR A 161 13.10 -18.41 -5.11
N TYR A 162 13.62 -18.49 -3.89
CA TYR A 162 14.60 -19.52 -3.52
C TYR A 162 14.08 -20.94 -3.66
N GLN A 163 12.86 -21.20 -3.17
CA GLN A 163 12.22 -22.51 -3.29
C GLN A 163 12.00 -22.91 -4.75
N PHE A 164 11.57 -21.96 -5.58
CA PHE A 164 11.42 -22.18 -7.02
C PHE A 164 12.77 -22.51 -7.69
N LEU A 165 13.81 -21.71 -7.42
CA LEU A 165 15.13 -21.91 -8.00
C LEU A 165 15.73 -23.28 -7.65
N LYS A 166 15.46 -23.80 -6.46
CA LYS A 166 15.88 -25.16 -6.05
C LYS A 166 15.25 -26.27 -6.87
N CYS A 167 14.08 -26.05 -7.47
CA CYS A 167 13.38 -27.05 -8.26
C CYS A 167 13.85 -27.08 -9.72
N ILE A 168 14.64 -26.10 -10.17
CA ILE A 168 15.16 -26.04 -11.53
C ILE A 168 16.33 -27.02 -11.67
N PRO A 169 16.33 -27.94 -12.67
CA PRO A 169 17.47 -28.78 -12.95
C PRO A 169 18.57 -27.98 -13.66
N TRP A 170 19.36 -27.27 -12.87
CA TRP A 170 20.47 -26.47 -13.36
C TRP A 170 21.52 -27.35 -14.08
N THR A 171 22.10 -26.83 -15.16
CA THR A 171 23.30 -27.41 -15.75
C THR A 171 24.50 -27.29 -14.83
N ASP A 172 25.51 -28.16 -14.99
CA ASP A 172 26.68 -28.23 -14.07
C ASP A 172 27.40 -26.89 -13.86
N GLY A 173 27.29 -25.94 -14.82
CA GLY A 173 27.84 -24.60 -14.70
C GLY A 173 27.05 -23.63 -13.81
N LEU A 174 25.76 -23.91 -13.55
CA LEU A 174 24.84 -23.03 -12.81
C LEU A 174 24.35 -23.65 -11.50
N ALA A 175 24.76 -24.88 -11.18
CA ALA A 175 24.29 -25.68 -10.04
C ALA A 175 25.01 -25.40 -8.70
N LYS A 176 25.81 -24.33 -8.59
CA LYS A 176 26.65 -24.03 -7.42
C LYS A 176 25.92 -23.23 -6.36
#